data_24961617e3c22464dd7061633ed7eb28
#
_entry.id   24961617e3c22464dd7061633ed7eb28
#
_cell.length_a   1.000
_cell.length_b   1.000
_cell.length_c   1.000
_cell.angle_alpha   90.00
_cell.angle_beta   90.00
_cell.angle_gamma   90.00
#
_symmetry.space_group_name_H-M   'P 1'
#
loop_
_entity.id
_entity.type
_entity.pdbx_description
1 polymer ?
#
loop_
_entity_poly.entity_id
_entity_poly.type
_entity_poly.pdbx_seq_one_letter_code
_entity_poly.pdbx_strand_id
1 'polypeptide(L)' 'MEEEEPKIVRVKNFDVATMSEEEAILQIELLNHDFFIFKNAKDYKTNVLYKRKDGNYGLIIAD' A
#
# COMPACT_ATOMS: atom_id res chain seq x y z
N MET A 1 -4.96 -35.60 -10.52
CA MET A 1 -5.40 -34.27 -10.17
C MET A 1 -4.23 -33.33 -10.16
N GLU A 2 -4.37 -32.24 -10.84
CA GLU A 2 -3.26 -31.29 -10.96
C GLU A 2 -3.35 -30.22 -9.90
N GLU A 3 -2.23 -29.93 -9.31
CA GLU A 3 -2.11 -28.80 -8.41
C GLU A 3 -1.55 -27.63 -9.18
N GLU A 4 -2.23 -26.52 -9.09
CA GLU A 4 -1.74 -25.32 -9.73
C GLU A 4 -0.79 -24.61 -8.78
N GLU A 5 0.40 -24.28 -9.29
CA GLU A 5 1.32 -23.49 -8.52
C GLU A 5 0.86 -22.05 -8.51
N PRO A 6 1.03 -21.36 -7.38
CA PRO A 6 0.69 -19.92 -7.34
C PRO A 6 1.50 -19.17 -8.38
N LYS A 7 0.84 -18.23 -9.02
CA LYS A 7 1.52 -17.42 -10.02
C LYS A 7 0.97 -16.01 -9.98
N ILE A 8 1.74 -15.08 -10.51
CA ILE A 8 1.36 -13.70 -10.56
C ILE A 8 0.38 -13.51 -11.71
N VAL A 9 -0.87 -13.19 -11.39
CA VAL A 9 -1.92 -13.02 -12.39
C VAL A 9 -2.31 -11.56 -12.55
N ARG A 10 -1.73 -10.66 -11.75
CA ARG A 10 -2.04 -9.24 -11.82
C ARG A 10 -0.85 -8.43 -11.38
N VAL A 11 -0.58 -7.35 -12.10
CA VAL A 11 0.50 -6.43 -11.77
C VAL A 11 -0.07 -5.03 -11.68
N LYS A 12 0.27 -4.30 -10.63
CA LYS A 12 -0.11 -2.89 -10.47
C LYS A 12 1.14 -2.06 -10.35
N ASN A 13 1.12 -0.90 -10.97
CA ASN A 13 2.21 0.05 -10.90
C ASN A 13 1.78 1.26 -10.08
N PHE A 14 2.67 1.71 -9.21
CA PHE A 14 2.41 2.88 -8.38
C PHE A 14 3.50 3.91 -8.60
N ASP A 15 3.10 5.15 -8.76
CA ASP A 15 4.04 6.27 -8.73
C ASP A 15 4.26 6.62 -7.27
N VAL A 16 5.46 6.31 -6.78
CA VAL A 16 5.78 6.49 -5.36
C VAL A 16 6.08 7.96 -5.11
N ALA A 17 5.13 8.66 -4.51
CA ALA A 17 5.28 10.06 -4.16
C ALA A 17 5.59 10.21 -2.69
N THR A 18 6.28 11.29 -2.33
CA THR A 18 6.58 11.61 -0.94
C THR A 18 5.39 12.35 -0.33
N MET A 19 4.90 11.85 0.80
CA MET A 19 3.77 12.49 1.48
C MET A 19 3.72 12.04 2.93
N SER A 20 2.87 12.69 3.71
CA SER A 20 2.66 12.31 5.10
C SER A 20 1.75 11.09 5.18
N GLU A 21 1.73 10.45 6.35
CA GLU A 21 0.84 9.32 6.58
C GLU A 21 -0.62 9.73 6.46
N GLU A 22 -0.95 10.93 6.91
CA GLU A 22 -2.32 11.43 6.81
C GLU A 22 -2.75 11.62 5.36
N GLU A 23 -1.86 12.15 4.54
CA GLU A 23 -2.15 12.29 3.12
C GLU A 23 -2.29 10.94 2.45
N ALA A 24 -1.48 9.96 2.86
CA ALA A 24 -1.57 8.62 2.30
C ALA A 24 -2.92 7.98 2.61
N ILE A 25 -3.43 8.20 3.82
CA ILE A 25 -4.76 7.70 4.19
C ILE A 25 -5.84 8.36 3.32
N LEU A 26 -5.73 9.66 3.10
CA LEU A 26 -6.68 10.36 2.23
C LEU A 26 -6.62 9.80 0.81
N GLN A 27 -5.42 9.50 0.31
CA GLN A 27 -5.27 8.97 -1.04
C GLN A 27 -5.87 7.57 -1.16
N ILE A 28 -5.61 6.71 -0.18
CA ILE A 28 -6.11 5.34 -0.25
C ILE A 28 -7.64 5.32 -0.20
N GLU A 29 -8.25 6.24 0.55
CA GLU A 29 -9.69 6.35 0.63
C GLU A 29 -10.27 6.93 -0.66
N LEU A 30 -9.63 7.95 -1.19
CA LEU A 30 -10.08 8.59 -2.42
C LEU A 30 -10.02 7.63 -3.60
N LEU A 31 -8.96 6.84 -3.69
CA LEU A 31 -8.76 5.88 -4.77
C LEU A 31 -9.50 4.57 -4.53
N ASN A 32 -10.02 4.38 -3.33
CA ASN A 32 -10.71 3.15 -2.93
C ASN A 32 -9.84 1.91 -3.12
N HIS A 33 -8.58 2.03 -2.74
CA HIS A 33 -7.64 0.93 -2.82
C HIS A 33 -7.53 0.23 -1.48
N ASP A 34 -7.09 -1.03 -1.49
CA ASP A 34 -6.87 -1.78 -0.26
C ASP A 34 -5.48 -1.54 0.29
N PHE A 35 -4.57 -1.07 -0.52
CA PHE A 35 -3.22 -0.71 -0.10
C PHE A 35 -2.70 0.44 -0.95
N PHE A 36 -1.66 1.10 -0.47
CA PHE A 36 -1.09 2.27 -1.13
C PHE A 36 0.38 2.37 -0.76
N ILE A 37 1.23 2.59 -1.76
CA ILE A 37 2.67 2.68 -1.57
C ILE A 37 3.09 4.14 -1.70
N PHE A 38 3.85 4.62 -0.72
CA PHE A 38 4.28 6.01 -0.73
C PHE A 38 5.62 6.12 0.00
N LYS A 39 6.29 7.25 -0.18
CA LYS A 39 7.49 7.56 0.56
C LYS A 39 7.09 8.50 1.70
N ASN A 40 7.39 8.10 2.93
CA ASN A 40 7.00 8.88 4.10
C ASN A 40 7.85 10.14 4.20
N ALA A 41 7.20 11.30 4.27
CA ALA A 41 7.92 12.58 4.32
C ALA A 41 8.74 12.74 5.60
N LYS A 42 8.44 11.94 6.60
CA LYS A 42 9.10 11.99 7.91
C LYS A 42 10.52 11.46 7.85
N ASP A 43 10.75 10.36 7.15
CA ASP A 43 12.05 9.69 7.12
C ASP A 43 12.48 9.27 5.72
N TYR A 44 11.68 9.57 4.70
CA TYR A 44 11.93 9.23 3.30
C TYR A 44 12.06 7.73 3.05
N LYS A 45 11.45 6.93 3.89
CA LYS A 45 11.41 5.48 3.69
C LYS A 45 10.15 5.10 2.93
N THR A 46 10.26 4.00 2.18
CA THR A 46 9.09 3.49 1.46
C THR A 46 8.17 2.82 2.45
N ASN A 47 6.91 3.20 2.42
CA ASN A 47 5.89 2.65 3.30
C ASN A 47 4.76 2.08 2.47
N VAL A 48 4.13 1.03 3.00
CA VAL A 48 2.93 0.45 2.42
C VAL A 48 1.81 0.60 3.43
N LEU A 49 0.80 1.36 3.06
CA LEU A 49 -0.39 1.54 3.87
C LEU A 49 -1.41 0.52 3.40
N TYR A 50 -2.02 -0.20 4.33
CA TYR A 50 -3.02 -1.20 3.97
C TYR A 50 -4.23 -1.12 4.87
N LYS A 51 -5.36 -1.52 4.34
CA LYS A 51 -6.63 -1.49 5.05
C LYS A 51 -6.79 -2.77 5.86
N ARG A 52 -7.10 -2.60 7.13
CA ARG A 52 -7.35 -3.73 8.02
C ARG A 52 -8.85 -4.06 8.01
N LYS A 53 -9.16 -5.26 8.44
CA LYS A 53 -10.56 -5.69 8.49
C LYS A 53 -11.35 -4.97 9.55
N ASP A 54 -10.67 -4.40 10.55
CA ASP A 54 -11.33 -3.70 11.65
C ASP A 54 -11.65 -2.24 11.34
N GLY A 55 -11.40 -1.80 10.11
CA GLY A 55 -11.68 -0.44 9.70
C GLY A 55 -10.53 0.51 9.90
N ASN A 56 -9.44 0.04 10.48
CA ASN A 56 -8.23 0.83 10.67
C ASN A 56 -7.22 0.51 9.60
N TYR A 57 -6.05 1.15 9.68
CA TYR A 57 -4.99 0.97 8.70
C TYR A 57 -3.75 0.39 9.35
N GLY A 58 -2.99 -0.37 8.59
CA GLY A 58 -1.67 -0.83 8.99
C GLY A 58 -0.62 -0.19 8.14
N LEU A 59 0.60 -0.13 8.64
CA LEU A 59 1.71 0.48 7.92
C LEU A 59 2.89 -0.48 7.93
N ILE A 60 3.42 -0.76 6.75
CA ILE A 60 4.61 -1.56 6.58
C ILE A 60 5.73 -0.63 6.15
N ILE A 61 6.84 -0.66 6.87
CA ILE A 61 7.99 0.18 6.53
C ILE A 61 9.01 -0.72 5.83
N ALA A 62 9.35 -0.35 4.61
CA ALA A 62 10.34 -1.07 3.82
C ALA A 62 11.59 -0.21 3.69
N ASP A 63 12.69 -0.71 4.15
CA ASP A 63 13.97 -0.03 4.04
C ASP A 63 14.67 -0.36 2.74
#